data_696db7ae55e04b14612cf4cd773a052b
#
_entry.id   696db7ae55e04b14612cf4cd773a052b
#
_cell.length_a   1.000
_cell.length_b   1.000
_cell.length_c   1.000
_cell.angle_alpha   90.00
_cell.angle_beta   90.00
_cell.angle_gamma   90.00
#
_symmetry.space_group_name_H-M   'P 1'
#
loop_
_entity.id
_entity.type
_entity.pdbx_description
1 polymer ?
#
loop_
_entity_poly.entity_id
_entity_poly.type
_entity_poly.pdbx_seq_one_letter_code
_entity_poly.pdbx_strand_id
1 'polypeptide(L)' 'MTGKELVKLLKRNKWVLDRIAGSHHIMVKEGKRAVPVPVHGKKDLPKGLLNAILKQTGIKEK' A
#
# COMPACT_ATOMS: atom_id res chain seq x y z
N MET A 1 -9.26 4.49 5.37
CA MET A 1 -8.76 3.24 4.77
C MET A 1 -7.70 2.62 5.64
N THR A 2 -7.83 1.33 5.91
CA THR A 2 -6.83 0.60 6.67
C THR A 2 -5.68 0.17 5.76
N GLY A 3 -4.55 -0.21 6.38
CA GLY A 3 -3.43 -0.73 5.61
C GLY A 3 -3.80 -1.97 4.82
N LYS A 4 -4.61 -2.84 5.43
CA LYS A 4 -5.07 -4.06 4.76
C LYS A 4 -5.90 -3.75 3.53
N GLU A 5 -6.77 -2.75 3.63
CA GLU A 5 -7.57 -2.33 2.50
C GLU A 5 -6.72 -1.74 1.38
N LEU A 6 -5.69 -0.98 1.76
CA LEU A 6 -4.79 -0.43 0.77
C LEU A 6 -4.00 -1.52 0.06
N VAL A 7 -3.56 -2.55 0.80
CA VAL A 7 -2.87 -3.68 0.17
C VAL A 7 -3.77 -4.35 -0.86
N LYS A 8 -5.06 -4.52 -0.54
CA LYS A 8 -6.00 -5.10 -1.50
C LYS A 8 -6.15 -4.23 -2.74
N LEU A 9 -6.22 -2.91 -2.53
CA LEU A 9 -6.33 -1.98 -3.65
C LEU A 9 -5.10 -2.06 -4.56
N LEU A 10 -3.92 -2.13 -3.95
CA LEU A 10 -2.69 -2.26 -4.72
C LEU A 10 -2.67 -3.56 -5.52
N LYS A 11 -3.10 -4.66 -4.90
CA LYS A 11 -3.15 -5.95 -5.61
C LYS A 11 -4.09 -5.89 -6.81
N ARG A 12 -5.19 -5.18 -6.71
CA ARG A 12 -6.10 -4.99 -7.84
C ARG A 12 -5.42 -4.25 -8.99
N ASN A 13 -4.42 -3.45 -8.67
CA ASN A 13 -3.68 -2.67 -9.65
C ASN A 13 -2.35 -3.33 -10.00
N LYS A 14 -2.30 -4.65 -9.86
CA LYS A 14 -1.16 -5.48 -10.28
C LYS A 14 0.10 -5.31 -9.45
N TRP A 15 -0.04 -4.78 -8.24
CA TRP A 15 1.05 -4.80 -7.28
C TRP A 15 1.08 -6.16 -6.59
N VAL A 16 2.25 -6.59 -6.21
CA VAL A 16 2.46 -7.89 -5.60
C VAL A 16 3.13 -7.70 -4.25
N LEU A 17 2.73 -8.51 -3.28
CA LEU A 17 3.38 -8.50 -1.97
C LEU A 17 4.72 -9.21 -2.11
N ASP A 18 5.80 -8.48 -1.85
CA ASP A 18 7.14 -9.05 -1.91
C ASP A 18 7.50 -9.74 -0.60
N ARG A 19 7.32 -9.02 0.50
CA ARG A 19 7.61 -9.58 1.81
C ARG A 19 6.94 -8.73 2.88
N ILE A 20 6.89 -9.26 4.08
CA ILE A 20 6.40 -8.53 5.24
C ILE A 20 7.57 -8.29 6.18
N ALA A 21 7.87 -7.02 6.44
CA ALA A 21 8.94 -6.63 7.34
C ALA A 21 8.29 -5.96 8.54
N GLY A 22 8.23 -6.67 9.67
CA GLY A 22 7.50 -6.18 10.84
C GLY A 22 6.04 -5.98 10.50
N SER A 23 5.54 -4.78 10.68
CA SER A 23 4.15 -4.47 10.32
C SER A 23 4.03 -3.84 8.94
N HIS A 24 5.12 -3.82 8.16
CA HIS A 24 5.10 -3.24 6.80
C HIS A 24 4.98 -4.32 5.75
N HIS A 25 3.95 -4.21 4.93
CA HIS A 25 3.80 -5.08 3.75
C HIS A 25 4.47 -4.38 2.59
N ILE A 26 5.54 -4.98 2.09
CA ILE A 26 6.34 -4.37 1.01
C ILE A 26 5.73 -4.78 -0.32
N MET A 27 5.13 -3.82 -1.00
CA MET A 27 4.48 -4.08 -2.28
C MET A 27 5.39 -3.68 -3.42
N VAL A 28 5.43 -4.50 -4.45
CA VAL A 28 6.28 -4.26 -5.60
C VAL A 28 5.49 -4.36 -6.89
N LYS A 29 5.95 -3.65 -7.89
CA LYS A 29 5.39 -3.72 -9.23
C LYS A 29 6.52 -3.44 -10.21
N GLU A 30 6.55 -4.19 -11.30
CA GLU A 30 7.60 -4.04 -12.30
C GLU A 30 7.71 -2.60 -12.78
N GLY A 31 8.93 -2.08 -12.80
CA GLY A 31 9.17 -0.71 -13.23
C GLY A 31 8.87 0.35 -12.20
N LYS A 32 8.48 -0.06 -10.99
CA LYS A 32 8.13 0.87 -9.93
C LYS A 32 8.95 0.63 -8.67
N ARG A 33 9.06 1.64 -7.83
CA ARG A 33 9.71 1.50 -6.55
C ARG A 33 8.86 0.67 -5.61
N ALA A 34 9.51 -0.08 -4.73
CA ALA A 34 8.81 -0.80 -3.68
C ALA A 34 8.12 0.20 -2.76
N VAL A 35 6.92 -0.17 -2.33
CA VAL A 35 6.10 0.69 -1.47
C VAL A 35 5.81 -0.05 -0.16
N PRO A 36 6.31 0.44 0.97
CA PRO A 36 5.96 -0.16 2.25
C PRO A 36 4.60 0.35 2.72
N VAL A 37 3.71 -0.57 3.03
CA VAL A 37 2.38 -0.24 3.52
C VAL A 37 2.27 -0.71 4.97
N PRO A 38 2.14 0.20 5.93
CA PRO A 38 1.99 -0.23 7.32
C PRO A 38 0.61 -0.86 7.53
N VAL A 39 0.61 -2.03 8.15
CA VAL A 39 -0.63 -2.75 8.42
C VAL A 39 -0.70 -3.01 9.93
N HIS A 40 -1.59 -2.31 10.61
CA HIS A 40 -1.77 -2.42 12.05
C HIS A 40 -3.20 -2.83 12.36
N GLY A 41 -3.55 -4.06 12.07
CA GLY A 41 -4.90 -4.54 12.33
C GLY A 41 -5.93 -3.71 11.62
N LYS A 42 -6.93 -3.23 12.36
CA LYS A 42 -8.02 -2.45 11.81
C LYS A 42 -7.79 -0.95 11.87
N LYS A 43 -6.57 -0.54 12.17
CA LYS A 43 -6.27 0.87 12.32
C LYS A 43 -6.18 1.55 10.96
N ASP A 44 -6.81 2.70 10.84
CA ASP A 44 -6.78 3.47 9.59
C ASP A 44 -5.40 4.08 9.37
N LEU A 45 -5.04 4.20 8.10
CA LEU A 45 -3.81 4.88 7.73
C LEU A 45 -4.00 6.40 7.91
N PRO A 46 -2.95 7.10 8.37
CA PRO A 46 -3.01 8.56 8.36
C PRO A 46 -3.24 9.07 6.94
N LYS A 47 -4.06 10.11 6.83
CA LYS A 47 -4.40 10.65 5.52
C LYS A 47 -3.19 11.06 4.69
N GLY A 48 -2.22 11.68 5.35
CA GLY A 48 -1.02 12.12 4.63
C GLY A 48 -0.26 10.95 4.04
N LEU A 49 -0.14 9.86 4.80
CA LEU A 49 0.54 8.67 4.31
C LEU A 49 -0.23 8.01 3.19
N LEU A 50 -1.56 7.88 3.35
CA LEU A 50 -2.39 7.29 2.32
C LEU A 50 -2.28 8.08 1.02
N ASN A 51 -2.38 9.40 1.09
CA ASN A 51 -2.28 10.22 -0.10
C ASN A 51 -0.92 10.12 -0.76
N ALA A 52 0.14 10.03 0.05
CA ALA A 52 1.49 9.88 -0.50
C ALA A 52 1.64 8.57 -1.25
N ILE A 53 1.09 7.49 -0.71
CA ILE A 53 1.16 6.19 -1.36
C ILE A 53 0.34 6.19 -2.65
N LEU A 54 -0.86 6.74 -2.62
CA LEU A 54 -1.70 6.82 -3.81
C LEU A 54 -1.03 7.63 -4.90
N LYS A 55 -0.40 8.73 -4.51
CA LYS A 55 0.32 9.57 -5.46
C LYS A 55 1.52 8.84 -6.04
N GLN A 56 2.27 8.14 -5.20
CA GLN A 56 3.46 7.42 -5.62
C GLN A 56 3.11 6.29 -6.59
N THR A 57 2.01 5.60 -6.33
CA THR A 57 1.59 4.47 -7.16
C THR A 57 0.76 4.89 -8.37
N GLY A 58 0.28 6.11 -8.38
CA GLY A 58 -0.58 6.59 -9.46
C GLY A 58 -2.00 6.04 -9.41
N ILE A 59 -2.37 5.40 -8.31
CA ILE A 59 -3.69 4.82 -8.16
C ILE A 59 -4.65 5.87 -7.64
N LYS A 60 -5.82 5.93 -8.24
CA LYS A 60 -6.86 6.85 -7.80
C LYS A 60 -7.90 6.09 -7.01
N GLU A 61 -8.12 6.55 -5.80
CA GLU A 61 -9.18 6.02 -4.98
C GLU A 61 -10.51 6.58 -5.46
N LYS A 62 -11.46 5.70 -5.61
CA LYS A 62 -12.73 6.10 -6.14
C LYS A 62 -13.73 6.37 -5.07
#